data_cb0c47000ab533d9aa369f4f7f2eb7e1
#
_entry.id   cb0c47000ab533d9aa369f4f7f2eb7e1
#
_cell.length_a   1.000
_cell.length_b   1.000
_cell.length_c   1.000
_cell.angle_alpha   90.00
_cell.angle_beta   90.00
_cell.angle_gamma   90.00
#
_symmetry.space_group_name_H-M   'P 1'
#
loop_
_entity.id
_entity.type
_entity.pdbx_description
1 polymer ?
#
loop_
_entity_poly.entity_id
_entity_poly.type
_entity_poly.pdbx_seq_one_letter_code
_entity_poly.pdbx_strand_id
1 'polypeptide(L)'
;MTESAHRARSIWNAPPLRYPHSQNIRKGWNSVQLSTPKQVQTQETKQKIYKAASSILKKKGYAYLTVSNICAVAGVSNGTFFYHFKTKDELLVYYNYQKFAEFREKNNFSEAVAGKPFDERILLFYYYWSDYMLDVGLDFCCNYYNTKNTSIDTRRWHQRQPAYVWGYPDSCLQDAAEQGLLKPDYPPDHYGEVVVTIMKGIAFDWCLSGAAFDMHERLDEIMVPYLKSIQTAPPETTGA
;
A
#
# COMPACT_ATOMS: atom_id res chain seq x y z
N MET A 1 0.23 -2.90 -40.24
CA MET A 1 1.32 -2.53 -39.33
C MET A 1 1.47 -1.02 -39.56
N THR A 2 0.97 -0.01 -38.79
CA THR A 2 1.50 0.27 -37.58
C THR A 2 1.19 1.67 -37.03
N GLU A 3 -0.07 2.03 -36.94
CA GLU A 3 -0.48 3.28 -36.30
C GLU A 3 -0.62 3.11 -34.77
N SER A 4 -0.86 1.87 -34.31
CA SER A 4 -1.02 1.52 -32.92
C SER A 4 0.29 1.58 -32.11
N ALA A 5 1.43 1.25 -32.74
CA ALA A 5 2.74 1.27 -32.07
C ALA A 5 3.31 2.70 -31.87
N HIS A 6 2.87 3.68 -32.68
CA HIS A 6 3.30 5.08 -32.52
C HIS A 6 2.51 5.80 -31.43
N ARG A 7 1.26 5.43 -31.18
CA ARG A 7 0.44 6.00 -30.11
C ARG A 7 0.90 5.55 -28.71
N ALA A 8 1.43 4.34 -28.58
CA ALA A 8 1.98 3.84 -27.32
C ALA A 8 3.22 4.63 -26.86
N ARG A 9 4.07 5.10 -27.79
CA ARG A 9 5.29 5.85 -27.44
C ARG A 9 5.05 7.30 -27.00
N SER A 10 3.93 7.92 -27.35
CA SER A 10 3.65 9.32 -27.00
C SER A 10 3.10 9.49 -25.57
N ILE A 11 2.59 8.43 -24.94
CA ILE A 11 2.06 8.45 -23.58
C ILE A 11 3.20 8.45 -22.54
N TRP A 12 4.40 7.97 -22.92
CA TRP A 12 5.57 7.83 -22.04
C TRP A 12 6.49 9.05 -21.98
N ASN A 13 6.18 10.12 -22.74
CA ASN A 13 6.94 11.38 -22.73
C ASN A 13 6.41 12.40 -21.70
N ALA A 14 5.59 11.99 -20.75
CA ALA A 14 5.29 12.84 -19.60
C ALA A 14 6.58 13.05 -18.78
N PRO A 15 6.89 14.30 -18.37
CA PRO A 15 8.09 14.55 -17.57
C PRO A 15 8.05 13.69 -16.32
N PRO A 16 9.20 13.11 -15.88
CA PRO A 16 9.25 12.30 -14.67
C PRO A 16 8.73 13.10 -13.49
N LEU A 17 7.76 12.54 -12.78
CA LEU A 17 7.26 13.11 -11.55
C LEU A 17 8.43 13.19 -10.57
N ARG A 18 8.89 14.41 -10.26
CA ARG A 18 9.96 14.63 -9.27
C ARG A 18 9.40 14.31 -7.90
N TYR A 19 9.75 13.14 -7.36
CA TYR A 19 9.53 12.82 -5.96
C TYR A 19 10.49 13.60 -5.07
N PRO A 20 10.08 14.13 -3.93
CA PRO A 20 11.01 14.66 -2.94
C PRO A 20 11.90 13.52 -2.43
N HIS A 21 13.20 13.73 -2.53
CA HIS A 21 14.27 12.78 -2.21
C HIS A 21 14.03 11.96 -0.93
N SER A 22 14.41 10.69 -0.99
CA SER A 22 14.33 9.62 0.02
C SER A 22 14.85 9.97 1.43
N GLN A 23 15.60 11.07 1.59
CA GLN A 23 16.06 11.55 2.89
C GLN A 23 14.93 11.97 3.85
N ASN A 24 13.72 12.26 3.35
CA ASN A 24 12.57 12.61 4.19
C ASN A 24 11.76 11.39 4.68
N ILE A 25 11.92 10.21 4.08
CA ILE A 25 11.17 9.00 4.47
C ILE A 25 11.68 8.46 5.82
N ARG A 26 13.00 8.50 6.04
CA ARG A 26 13.62 8.10 7.34
C ARG A 26 13.24 9.01 8.50
N LYS A 27 12.88 10.27 8.25
CA LYS A 27 12.50 11.25 9.29
C LYS A 27 11.00 11.21 9.65
N GLY A 28 10.15 10.61 8.83
CA GLY A 28 8.70 10.57 9.05
C GLY A 28 8.22 9.61 10.15
N TRP A 29 9.07 8.69 10.61
CA TRP A 29 8.71 7.69 11.61
C TRP A 29 9.06 8.08 13.04
N ASN A 30 10.00 9.03 13.27
CA ASN A 30 10.51 9.34 14.61
C ASN A 30 10.57 10.85 14.97
N SER A 31 10.03 11.75 14.16
CA SER A 31 9.97 13.16 14.58
C SER A 31 8.58 13.50 15.09
N VAL A 32 8.38 13.42 16.39
CA VAL A 32 7.41 14.25 17.10
C VAL A 32 7.86 15.72 16.93
N GLN A 33 7.58 16.30 15.75
CA GLN A 33 7.60 17.74 15.62
C GLN A 33 6.46 18.27 16.49
N LEU A 34 6.77 19.25 17.33
CA LEU A 34 5.83 19.96 18.18
C LEU A 34 4.63 20.41 17.33
N SER A 35 3.54 19.61 17.38
CA SER A 35 2.32 19.88 16.66
C SER A 35 1.61 21.04 17.36
N THR A 36 1.07 21.98 16.59
CA THR A 36 0.24 23.03 17.19
C THR A 36 -0.96 22.40 17.91
N PRO A 37 -1.55 23.02 18.95
CA PRO A 37 -2.74 22.50 19.63
C PRO A 37 -3.88 22.12 18.67
N LYS A 38 -4.04 22.87 17.60
CA LYS A 38 -5.03 22.60 16.53
C LYS A 38 -4.70 21.32 15.74
N GLN A 39 -3.43 21.07 15.46
CA GLN A 39 -2.99 19.84 14.78
C GLN A 39 -3.18 18.62 15.68
N VAL A 40 -2.88 18.73 16.97
CA VAL A 40 -3.11 17.67 17.97
C VAL A 40 -4.61 17.33 18.02
N GLN A 41 -5.49 18.32 18.17
CA GLN A 41 -6.93 18.11 18.22
C GLN A 41 -7.48 17.49 16.92
N THR A 42 -6.92 17.88 15.78
CA THR A 42 -7.27 17.29 14.47
C THR A 42 -6.92 15.80 14.43
N GLN A 43 -5.74 15.42 14.89
CA GLN A 43 -5.30 14.02 14.95
C GLN A 43 -6.12 13.20 15.95
N GLU A 44 -6.41 13.75 17.13
CA GLU A 44 -7.26 13.09 18.13
C GLU A 44 -8.65 12.78 17.58
N THR A 45 -9.26 13.75 16.86
CA THR A 45 -10.58 13.55 16.26
C THR A 45 -10.53 12.49 15.16
N LYS A 46 -9.49 12.50 14.32
CA LYS A 46 -9.28 11.48 13.30
C LYS A 46 -9.14 10.10 13.93
N GLN A 47 -8.42 9.99 15.05
CA GLN A 47 -8.27 8.74 15.80
C GLN A 47 -9.58 8.28 16.47
N LYS A 48 -10.43 9.18 16.94
CA LYS A 48 -11.77 8.81 17.46
C LYS A 48 -12.62 8.19 16.36
N ILE A 49 -12.64 8.77 15.17
CA ILE A 49 -13.38 8.25 14.01
C ILE A 49 -12.83 6.85 13.62
N TYR A 50 -11.51 6.69 13.55
CA TYR A 50 -10.86 5.40 13.28
C TYR A 50 -11.23 4.32 14.31
N LYS A 51 -11.14 4.63 15.61
CA LYS A 51 -11.50 3.70 16.68
C LYS A 51 -12.96 3.31 16.64
N ALA A 52 -13.85 4.25 16.31
CA ALA A 52 -15.28 3.98 16.13
C ALA A 52 -15.52 3.01 14.96
N ALA A 53 -14.89 3.25 13.80
CA ALA A 53 -14.96 2.35 12.65
C ALA A 53 -14.43 0.94 13.00
N SER A 54 -13.28 0.87 13.67
CA SER A 54 -12.70 -0.40 14.14
C SER A 54 -13.64 -1.17 15.06
N SER A 55 -14.28 -0.48 16.02
CA SER A 55 -15.27 -1.08 16.92
C SER A 55 -16.51 -1.62 16.19
N ILE A 56 -17.01 -0.87 15.20
CA ILE A 56 -18.15 -1.29 14.39
C ILE A 56 -17.81 -2.52 13.57
N LEU A 57 -16.70 -2.49 12.83
CA LEU A 57 -16.24 -3.62 12.01
C LEU A 57 -16.07 -4.89 12.85
N LYS A 58 -15.40 -4.78 13.99
CA LYS A 58 -15.16 -5.93 14.87
C LYS A 58 -16.44 -6.52 15.49
N LYS A 59 -17.42 -5.67 15.86
CA LYS A 59 -18.61 -6.12 16.62
C LYS A 59 -19.82 -6.43 15.75
N LYS A 60 -19.96 -5.75 14.59
CA LYS A 60 -21.19 -5.75 13.80
C LYS A 60 -20.97 -6.03 12.30
N GLY A 61 -19.70 -6.06 11.85
CA GLY A 61 -19.35 -6.28 10.44
C GLY A 61 -19.51 -5.04 9.57
N TYR A 62 -19.19 -5.21 8.28
CA TYR A 62 -19.13 -4.12 7.31
C TYR A 62 -20.51 -3.48 7.01
N ALA A 63 -21.58 -4.26 7.03
CA ALA A 63 -22.93 -3.75 6.75
C ALA A 63 -23.35 -2.60 7.70
N TYR A 64 -22.84 -2.61 8.93
CA TYR A 64 -23.09 -1.56 9.92
C TYR A 64 -22.15 -0.36 9.83
N LEU A 65 -21.15 -0.40 8.97
CA LEU A 65 -20.19 0.68 8.78
C LEU A 65 -20.80 1.80 7.91
N THR A 66 -21.65 2.60 8.50
CA THR A 66 -22.24 3.81 7.89
C THR A 66 -21.68 5.07 8.52
N VAL A 67 -21.68 6.20 7.79
CA VAL A 67 -21.22 7.49 8.34
C VAL A 67 -22.00 7.85 9.61
N SER A 68 -23.31 7.64 9.62
CA SER A 68 -24.18 7.90 10.78
C SER A 68 -23.75 7.08 12.00
N ASN A 69 -23.56 5.77 11.84
CA ASN A 69 -23.15 4.90 12.94
C ASN A 69 -21.72 5.23 13.43
N ILE A 70 -20.81 5.56 12.51
CA ILE A 70 -19.45 5.98 12.87
C ILE A 70 -19.50 7.26 13.70
N CYS A 71 -20.25 8.27 13.26
CA CYS A 71 -20.40 9.54 13.97
C CYS A 71 -21.02 9.34 15.36
N ALA A 72 -22.07 8.53 15.45
CA ALA A 72 -22.72 8.22 16.74
C ALA A 72 -21.74 7.55 17.72
N VAL A 73 -20.96 6.58 17.28
CA VAL A 73 -19.97 5.88 18.13
C VAL A 73 -18.77 6.77 18.47
N ALA A 74 -18.32 7.61 17.52
CA ALA A 74 -17.19 8.53 17.72
C ALA A 74 -17.54 9.78 18.55
N GLY A 75 -18.83 10.06 18.74
CA GLY A 75 -19.29 11.31 19.39
C GLY A 75 -18.96 12.56 18.58
N VAL A 76 -19.06 12.50 17.24
CA VAL A 76 -18.77 13.61 16.33
C VAL A 76 -19.95 13.90 15.42
N SER A 77 -20.04 15.12 14.89
CA SER A 77 -21.03 15.47 13.87
C SER A 77 -20.64 14.90 12.48
N ASN A 78 -21.64 14.78 11.59
CA ASN A 78 -21.38 14.44 10.18
C ASN A 78 -20.45 15.48 9.52
N GLY A 79 -20.60 16.77 9.84
CA GLY A 79 -19.70 17.82 9.34
C GLY A 79 -18.25 17.59 9.77
N THR A 80 -18.04 17.18 11.03
CA THR A 80 -16.72 16.80 11.54
C THR A 80 -16.16 15.59 10.80
N PHE A 81 -16.97 14.56 10.56
CA PHE A 81 -16.55 13.41 9.77
C PHE A 81 -16.07 13.83 8.38
N PHE A 82 -16.89 14.60 7.63
CA PHE A 82 -16.56 15.03 6.27
C PHE A 82 -15.43 16.06 6.19
N TYR A 83 -15.10 16.71 7.27
CA TYR A 83 -13.87 17.50 7.37
C TYR A 83 -12.62 16.61 7.32
N HIS A 84 -12.64 15.44 7.99
CA HIS A 84 -11.50 14.51 8.06
C HIS A 84 -11.44 13.50 6.91
N PHE A 85 -12.60 13.02 6.46
CA PHE A 85 -12.74 12.01 5.42
C PHE A 85 -13.83 12.41 4.45
N LYS A 86 -13.51 12.64 3.18
CA LYS A 86 -14.47 13.09 2.17
C LYS A 86 -15.54 12.04 1.84
N THR A 87 -15.17 10.75 2.02
CA THR A 87 -16.07 9.63 1.80
C THR A 87 -15.83 8.55 2.87
N LYS A 88 -16.78 7.62 2.98
CA LYS A 88 -16.61 6.41 3.78
C LYS A 88 -15.41 5.58 3.25
N ASP A 89 -15.23 5.55 1.94
CA ASP A 89 -14.16 4.78 1.30
C ASP A 89 -12.77 5.35 1.62
N GLU A 90 -12.64 6.68 1.75
CA GLU A 90 -11.40 7.29 2.22
C GLU A 90 -11.07 6.88 3.68
N LEU A 91 -12.08 6.79 4.55
CA LEU A 91 -11.90 6.25 5.89
C LEU A 91 -11.50 4.77 5.85
N LEU A 92 -12.11 3.96 4.97
CA LEU A 92 -11.74 2.54 4.83
C LEU A 92 -10.29 2.34 4.41
N VAL A 93 -9.84 3.15 3.47
CA VAL A 93 -8.44 3.12 3.04
C VAL A 93 -7.52 3.51 4.21
N TYR A 94 -7.84 4.57 4.93
CA TYR A 94 -7.10 4.96 6.12
C TYR A 94 -7.12 3.86 7.20
N TYR A 95 -8.29 3.24 7.45
CA TYR A 95 -8.44 2.14 8.39
C TYR A 95 -7.56 0.95 8.02
N ASN A 96 -7.62 0.52 6.76
CA ASN A 96 -6.86 -0.60 6.25
C ASN A 96 -5.34 -0.41 6.46
N TYR A 97 -4.84 0.80 6.20
CA TYR A 97 -3.42 1.10 6.41
C TYR A 97 -2.99 1.12 7.86
N GLN A 98 -3.80 1.71 8.75
CA GLN A 98 -3.50 1.71 10.17
C GLN A 98 -3.47 0.28 10.72
N LYS A 99 -4.45 -0.54 10.32
CA LYS A 99 -4.51 -1.95 10.72
C LYS A 99 -3.34 -2.77 10.22
N PHE A 100 -2.94 -2.57 8.97
CA PHE A 100 -1.76 -3.25 8.45
C PHE A 100 -0.46 -2.79 9.13
N ALA A 101 -0.33 -1.51 9.47
CA ALA A 101 0.80 -1.03 10.23
C ALA A 101 0.86 -1.68 11.64
N GLU A 102 -0.27 -1.74 12.35
CA GLU A 102 -0.41 -2.43 13.63
C GLU A 102 -0.06 -3.93 13.50
N PHE A 103 -0.53 -4.59 12.44
CA PHE A 103 -0.25 -6.00 12.15
C PHE A 103 1.24 -6.25 11.95
N ARG A 104 1.92 -5.44 11.13
CA ARG A 104 3.36 -5.56 10.86
C ARG A 104 4.20 -5.35 12.12
N GLU A 105 3.84 -4.36 12.95
CA GLU A 105 4.52 -4.08 14.19
C GLU A 105 4.38 -5.27 15.17
N LYS A 106 3.16 -5.78 15.33
CA LYS A 106 2.87 -6.94 16.18
C LYS A 106 3.61 -8.21 15.75
N ASN A 107 3.85 -8.38 14.44
CA ASN A 107 4.48 -9.57 13.88
C ASN A 107 5.95 -9.34 13.50
N ASN A 108 6.64 -8.36 14.09
CA ASN A 108 8.09 -8.11 13.95
C ASN A 108 8.59 -7.97 12.50
N PHE A 109 7.80 -7.33 11.64
CA PHE A 109 8.13 -7.15 10.22
C PHE A 109 9.52 -6.54 10.00
N SER A 110 9.89 -5.53 10.79
CA SER A 110 11.19 -4.84 10.65
C SER A 110 12.37 -5.78 10.88
N GLU A 111 12.26 -6.74 11.79
CA GLU A 111 13.26 -7.76 12.05
C GLU A 111 13.31 -8.79 10.91
N ALA A 112 12.14 -9.22 10.42
CA ALA A 112 12.02 -10.20 9.35
C ALA A 112 12.68 -9.75 8.03
N VAL A 113 12.71 -8.44 7.74
CA VAL A 113 13.30 -7.88 6.50
C VAL A 113 14.74 -7.41 6.67
N ALA A 114 15.28 -7.40 7.89
CA ALA A 114 16.63 -6.88 8.16
C ALA A 114 17.70 -7.69 7.41
N GLY A 115 18.60 -6.99 6.71
CA GLY A 115 19.72 -7.59 5.99
C GLY A 115 19.35 -8.39 4.73
N LYS A 116 18.07 -8.44 4.35
CA LYS A 116 17.62 -9.17 3.16
C LYS A 116 17.79 -8.35 1.87
N PRO A 117 18.01 -9.00 0.71
CA PRO A 117 18.01 -8.36 -0.59
C PRO A 117 16.64 -7.74 -0.90
N PHE A 118 16.62 -6.79 -1.84
CA PHE A 118 15.43 -5.96 -2.08
C PHE A 118 14.21 -6.78 -2.54
N ASP A 119 14.41 -7.79 -3.36
CA ASP A 119 13.37 -8.69 -3.87
C ASP A 119 12.74 -9.53 -2.75
N GLU A 120 13.55 -10.09 -1.85
CA GLU A 120 13.04 -10.79 -0.66
C GLU A 120 12.29 -9.84 0.28
N ARG A 121 12.77 -8.59 0.46
CA ARG A 121 12.08 -7.59 1.28
C ARG A 121 10.71 -7.25 0.71
N ILE A 122 10.59 -7.11 -0.61
CA ILE A 122 9.32 -6.84 -1.30
C ILE A 122 8.38 -8.05 -1.15
N LEU A 123 8.89 -9.27 -1.39
CA LEU A 123 8.08 -10.48 -1.28
C LEU A 123 7.55 -10.68 0.15
N LEU A 124 8.40 -10.54 1.15
CA LEU A 124 8.00 -10.60 2.56
C LEU A 124 6.94 -9.54 2.91
N PHE A 125 7.06 -8.32 2.38
CA PHE A 125 6.05 -7.30 2.58
C PHE A 125 4.67 -7.76 2.11
N TYR A 126 4.59 -8.45 0.96
CA TYR A 126 3.32 -8.95 0.43
C TYR A 126 2.85 -10.23 1.09
N TYR A 127 3.73 -11.07 1.63
CA TYR A 127 3.34 -12.16 2.52
C TYR A 127 2.66 -11.62 3.78
N TYR A 128 3.25 -10.62 4.43
CA TYR A 128 2.62 -9.97 5.58
C TYR A 128 1.29 -9.30 5.23
N TRP A 129 1.18 -8.76 4.01
CA TRP A 129 -0.09 -8.23 3.52
C TRP A 129 -1.13 -9.33 3.34
N SER A 130 -0.76 -10.48 2.80
CA SER A 130 -1.65 -11.64 2.62
C SER A 130 -2.13 -12.19 3.96
N ASP A 131 -1.22 -12.37 4.92
CA ASP A 131 -1.56 -12.78 6.27
C ASP A 131 -2.50 -11.79 6.97
N TYR A 132 -2.25 -10.51 6.77
CA TYR A 132 -3.14 -9.46 7.25
C TYR A 132 -4.53 -9.52 6.61
N MET A 133 -4.65 -9.83 5.31
CA MET A 133 -5.95 -10.01 4.66
C MET A 133 -6.72 -11.18 5.26
N LEU A 134 -6.05 -12.26 5.63
CA LEU A 134 -6.64 -13.38 6.37
C LEU A 134 -7.11 -12.94 7.77
N ASP A 135 -6.32 -12.14 8.49
CA ASP A 135 -6.65 -11.64 9.85
C ASP A 135 -7.87 -10.70 9.84
N VAL A 136 -7.99 -9.79 8.87
CA VAL A 136 -9.14 -8.88 8.79
C VAL A 136 -10.38 -9.53 8.20
N GLY A 137 -10.23 -10.65 7.50
CA GLY A 137 -11.29 -11.49 6.98
C GLY A 137 -11.84 -11.09 5.60
N LEU A 138 -12.40 -12.09 4.93
CA LEU A 138 -12.88 -11.99 3.54
C LEU A 138 -13.96 -10.92 3.35
N ASP A 139 -14.92 -10.80 4.28
CA ASP A 139 -16.00 -9.80 4.18
C ASP A 139 -15.45 -8.38 4.08
N PHE A 140 -14.48 -8.03 4.92
CA PHE A 140 -13.82 -6.73 4.83
C PHE A 140 -13.07 -6.58 3.50
N CYS A 141 -12.29 -7.58 3.08
CA CYS A 141 -11.50 -7.53 1.86
C CYS A 141 -12.37 -7.37 0.60
N CYS A 142 -13.45 -8.12 0.46
CA CYS A 142 -14.40 -8.02 -0.65
C CYS A 142 -15.04 -6.61 -0.75
N ASN A 143 -15.32 -6.00 0.38
CA ASN A 143 -15.86 -4.64 0.42
C ASN A 143 -14.79 -3.57 0.18
N TYR A 144 -13.54 -3.83 0.55
CA TYR A 144 -12.40 -2.95 0.31
C TYR A 144 -11.95 -2.99 -1.15
N TYR A 145 -11.71 -4.17 -1.72
CA TYR A 145 -11.34 -4.40 -3.13
C TYR A 145 -12.55 -4.37 -4.07
N ASN A 146 -13.37 -3.36 -3.93
CA ASN A 146 -14.57 -3.16 -4.74
C ASN A 146 -14.29 -2.13 -5.83
N THR A 147 -14.73 -2.38 -7.07
CA THR A 147 -14.55 -1.46 -8.21
C THR A 147 -15.20 -0.09 -8.00
N LYS A 148 -16.18 0.02 -7.08
CA LYS A 148 -16.79 1.29 -6.68
C LYS A 148 -15.91 2.08 -5.70
N ASN A 149 -14.96 1.44 -5.03
CA ASN A 149 -14.03 2.10 -4.11
C ASN A 149 -12.89 2.77 -4.89
N THR A 150 -13.15 3.92 -5.46
CA THR A 150 -12.14 4.69 -6.22
C THR A 150 -11.02 5.25 -5.34
N SER A 151 -11.16 5.17 -4.00
CA SER A 151 -10.14 5.63 -3.06
C SER A 151 -8.94 4.70 -2.97
N ILE A 152 -9.03 3.47 -3.49
CA ILE A 152 -7.89 2.54 -3.60
C ILE A 152 -7.04 2.77 -4.87
N ASP A 153 -7.35 3.77 -5.69
CA ASP A 153 -6.52 4.12 -6.84
C ASP A 153 -5.17 4.67 -6.38
N THR A 154 -4.14 3.84 -6.47
CA THR A 154 -2.77 4.17 -6.05
C THR A 154 -2.18 5.36 -6.79
N ARG A 155 -2.55 5.61 -8.06
CA ARG A 155 -2.07 6.77 -8.84
C ARG A 155 -2.44 8.11 -8.19
N ARG A 156 -3.56 8.15 -7.46
CA ARG A 156 -4.01 9.33 -6.70
C ARG A 156 -3.38 9.40 -5.30
N TRP A 157 -2.92 8.27 -4.76
CA TRP A 157 -2.36 8.17 -3.41
C TRP A 157 -0.94 8.71 -3.33
N HIS A 158 -0.09 8.42 -4.30
CA HIS A 158 1.27 8.98 -4.39
C HIS A 158 1.27 10.52 -4.32
N GLN A 159 0.22 11.16 -4.85
CA GLN A 159 0.07 12.62 -4.81
C GLN A 159 -0.38 13.17 -3.45
N ARG A 160 -1.04 12.37 -2.60
CA ARG A 160 -1.71 12.84 -1.39
C ARG A 160 -1.03 12.46 -0.08
N GLN A 161 -0.33 11.33 -0.05
CA GLN A 161 0.30 10.82 1.18
C GLN A 161 1.57 10.00 0.86
N PRO A 162 2.74 10.61 0.79
CA PRO A 162 4.00 9.93 0.43
C PRO A 162 4.51 8.90 1.45
N ALA A 163 3.88 8.77 2.62
CA ALA A 163 4.37 7.90 3.71
C ALA A 163 3.61 6.57 3.86
N TYR A 164 2.75 6.20 2.90
CA TYR A 164 1.88 5.03 3.06
C TYR A 164 2.47 3.72 2.57
N VAL A 165 1.77 2.64 2.91
CA VAL A 165 2.06 1.21 2.82
C VAL A 165 2.82 0.80 1.55
N TRP A 166 2.48 1.40 0.41
CA TRP A 166 3.18 1.17 -0.85
C TRP A 166 4.56 1.82 -0.91
N GLY A 167 4.84 2.78 -0.05
CA GLY A 167 6.16 3.41 0.06
C GLY A 167 7.27 2.45 0.47
N TYR A 168 6.97 1.29 1.10
CA TYR A 168 8.00 0.33 1.46
C TYR A 168 8.56 -0.42 0.22
N PRO A 169 7.74 -1.07 -0.63
CA PRO A 169 8.23 -1.63 -1.89
C PRO A 169 8.92 -0.60 -2.78
N ASP A 170 8.35 0.61 -2.90
CA ASP A 170 8.96 1.69 -3.68
C ASP A 170 10.34 2.08 -3.14
N SER A 171 10.50 2.18 -1.80
CA SER A 171 11.81 2.45 -1.20
C SER A 171 12.83 1.34 -1.45
N CYS A 172 12.37 0.07 -1.43
CA CYS A 172 13.25 -1.07 -1.77
C CYS A 172 13.73 -1.01 -3.22
N LEU A 173 12.85 -0.61 -4.16
CA LEU A 173 13.19 -0.47 -5.57
C LEU A 173 14.10 0.72 -5.83
N GLN A 174 13.89 1.86 -5.14
CA GLN A 174 14.80 3.01 -5.21
C GLN A 174 16.18 2.66 -4.70
N ASP A 175 16.28 2.06 -3.50
CA ASP A 175 17.55 1.60 -2.93
C ASP A 175 18.27 0.64 -3.88
N ALA A 176 17.53 -0.28 -4.53
CA ALA A 176 18.08 -1.24 -5.49
C ALA A 176 18.58 -0.56 -6.78
N ALA A 177 17.87 0.45 -7.27
CA ALA A 177 18.30 1.22 -8.44
C ALA A 177 19.58 2.02 -8.15
N GLU A 178 19.67 2.68 -6.98
CA GLU A 178 20.86 3.40 -6.55
C GLU A 178 22.10 2.49 -6.40
N GLN A 179 21.88 1.21 -6.10
CA GLN A 179 22.91 0.19 -6.00
C GLN A 179 23.22 -0.50 -7.34
N GLY A 180 22.53 -0.14 -8.44
CA GLY A 180 22.70 -0.77 -9.73
C GLY A 180 22.17 -2.21 -9.83
N LEU A 181 21.28 -2.61 -8.91
CA LEU A 181 20.69 -3.95 -8.84
C LEU A 181 19.44 -4.12 -9.72
N LEU A 182 18.85 -3.01 -10.23
CA LEU A 182 17.71 -3.02 -11.14
C LEU A 182 18.15 -2.80 -12.58
N LYS A 183 17.50 -3.49 -13.50
CA LYS A 183 17.66 -3.23 -14.92
C LYS A 183 17.25 -1.78 -15.23
N PRO A 184 18.01 -1.05 -16.06
CA PRO A 184 17.75 0.35 -16.38
C PRO A 184 16.65 0.54 -17.44
N ASP A 185 15.92 -0.52 -17.80
CA ASP A 185 14.90 -0.49 -18.86
C ASP A 185 13.74 0.48 -18.53
N TYR A 186 13.44 0.62 -17.24
CA TYR A 186 12.40 1.50 -16.72
C TYR A 186 12.84 2.18 -15.42
N PRO A 187 12.25 3.33 -15.06
CA PRO A 187 12.49 3.95 -13.76
C PRO A 187 11.92 3.09 -12.62
N PRO A 188 12.46 3.17 -11.39
CA PRO A 188 12.01 2.39 -10.23
C PRO A 188 10.51 2.47 -9.96
N ASP A 189 9.90 3.65 -10.17
CA ASP A 189 8.46 3.87 -9.99
C ASP A 189 7.61 2.99 -10.91
N HIS A 190 8.06 2.74 -12.14
CA HIS A 190 7.36 1.85 -13.05
C HIS A 190 7.34 0.41 -12.52
N TYR A 191 8.45 -0.08 -11.99
CA TYR A 191 8.52 -1.40 -11.37
C TYR A 191 7.61 -1.48 -10.14
N GLY A 192 7.54 -0.42 -9.35
CA GLY A 192 6.62 -0.29 -8.22
C GLY A 192 5.16 -0.37 -8.63
N GLU A 193 4.75 0.32 -9.71
CA GLU A 193 3.40 0.23 -10.27
C GLU A 193 3.02 -1.19 -10.70
N VAL A 194 3.95 -1.93 -11.31
CA VAL A 194 3.72 -3.33 -11.73
C VAL A 194 3.57 -4.22 -10.50
N VAL A 195 4.48 -4.12 -9.53
CA VAL A 195 4.42 -4.90 -8.28
C VAL A 195 3.08 -4.69 -7.56
N VAL A 196 2.64 -3.45 -7.42
CA VAL A 196 1.34 -3.12 -6.82
C VAL A 196 0.17 -3.66 -7.65
N THR A 197 0.28 -3.64 -8.98
CA THR A 197 -0.76 -4.17 -9.87
C THR A 197 -0.90 -5.68 -9.74
N ILE A 198 0.21 -6.40 -9.66
CA ILE A 198 0.23 -7.85 -9.40
C ILE A 198 -0.49 -8.15 -8.08
N MET A 199 -0.09 -7.47 -7.00
CA MET A 199 -0.72 -7.70 -5.68
C MET A 199 -2.21 -7.39 -5.67
N LYS A 200 -2.63 -6.29 -6.29
CA LYS A 200 -4.06 -5.96 -6.41
C LYS A 200 -4.83 -7.02 -7.20
N GLY A 201 -4.24 -7.55 -8.27
CA GLY A 201 -4.82 -8.63 -9.06
C GLY A 201 -5.03 -9.88 -8.22
N ILE A 202 -4.02 -10.31 -7.47
CA ILE A 202 -4.08 -11.47 -6.56
C ILE A 202 -5.15 -11.25 -5.48
N ALA A 203 -5.15 -10.09 -4.83
CA ALA A 203 -6.11 -9.77 -3.78
C ALA A 203 -7.56 -9.74 -4.29
N PHE A 204 -7.78 -9.18 -5.49
CA PHE A 204 -9.09 -9.12 -6.11
C PHE A 204 -9.59 -10.52 -6.50
N ASP A 205 -8.74 -11.33 -7.13
CA ASP A 205 -9.05 -12.70 -7.51
C ASP A 205 -9.35 -13.59 -6.28
N TRP A 206 -8.56 -13.40 -5.20
CA TRP A 206 -8.80 -14.07 -3.92
C TRP A 206 -10.18 -13.70 -3.33
N CYS A 207 -10.58 -12.44 -3.41
CA CYS A 207 -11.92 -12.02 -2.99
C CYS A 207 -13.01 -12.62 -3.88
N LEU A 208 -12.84 -12.62 -5.20
CA LEU A 208 -13.82 -13.18 -6.15
C LEU A 208 -14.02 -14.68 -5.98
N SER A 209 -12.96 -15.42 -5.70
CA SER A 209 -12.98 -16.86 -5.50
C SER A 209 -13.52 -17.30 -4.13
N GLY A 210 -13.85 -16.34 -3.24
CA GLY A 210 -14.25 -16.65 -1.88
C GLY A 210 -13.12 -17.22 -1.02
N ALA A 211 -11.88 -16.75 -1.23
CA ALA A 211 -10.68 -17.22 -0.55
C ALA A 211 -10.30 -18.68 -0.91
N ALA A 212 -10.53 -19.11 -2.15
CA ALA A 212 -10.36 -20.50 -2.56
C ALA A 212 -8.91 -20.93 -2.83
N PHE A 213 -7.91 -20.03 -2.74
CA PHE A 213 -6.50 -20.35 -2.97
C PHE A 213 -5.59 -19.70 -1.93
N ASP A 214 -4.37 -20.25 -1.79
CA ASP A 214 -3.33 -19.67 -0.95
C ASP A 214 -2.67 -18.48 -1.66
N MET A 215 -2.69 -17.31 -1.02
CA MET A 215 -2.11 -16.09 -1.59
C MET A 215 -0.57 -16.13 -1.60
N HIS A 216 0.09 -16.85 -0.67
CA HIS A 216 1.55 -17.00 -0.68
C HIS A 216 1.99 -17.82 -1.90
N GLU A 217 1.33 -18.97 -2.16
CA GLU A 217 1.61 -19.77 -3.36
C GLU A 217 1.41 -18.95 -4.64
N ARG A 218 0.35 -18.16 -4.70
CA ARG A 218 0.08 -17.30 -5.86
C ARG A 218 1.10 -16.17 -6.01
N LEU A 219 1.60 -15.63 -4.92
CA LEU A 219 2.71 -14.66 -4.93
C LEU A 219 4.00 -15.30 -5.44
N ASP A 220 4.30 -16.53 -5.02
CA ASP A 220 5.48 -17.26 -5.50
C ASP A 220 5.40 -17.52 -7.00
N GLU A 221 4.23 -17.90 -7.50
CA GLU A 221 4.03 -18.14 -8.93
C GLU A 221 4.18 -16.90 -9.81
N ILE A 222 3.77 -15.72 -9.34
CA ILE A 222 3.67 -14.52 -10.17
C ILE A 222 4.72 -13.46 -9.79
N MET A 223 4.84 -13.15 -8.50
CA MET A 223 5.72 -12.05 -8.03
C MET A 223 7.19 -12.43 -8.07
N VAL A 224 7.53 -13.65 -7.67
CA VAL A 224 8.95 -14.11 -7.66
C VAL A 224 9.57 -14.10 -9.06
N PRO A 225 8.95 -14.67 -10.11
CA PRO A 225 9.48 -14.57 -11.47
C PRO A 225 9.60 -13.11 -11.95
N TYR A 226 8.63 -12.27 -11.63
CA TYR A 226 8.69 -10.85 -11.98
C TYR A 226 9.87 -10.16 -11.30
N LEU A 227 10.02 -10.29 -9.97
CA LEU A 227 11.12 -9.67 -9.22
C LEU A 227 12.49 -10.14 -9.72
N LYS A 228 12.64 -11.41 -10.07
CA LYS A 228 13.86 -11.93 -10.71
C LYS A 228 14.10 -11.32 -12.08
N SER A 229 13.06 -11.10 -12.87
CA SER A 229 13.17 -10.59 -14.24
C SER A 229 13.68 -9.14 -14.32
N ILE A 230 13.50 -8.35 -13.27
CA ILE A 230 13.90 -6.94 -13.20
C ILE A 230 15.29 -6.71 -12.60
N GLN A 231 15.94 -7.77 -12.08
CA GLN A 231 17.30 -7.70 -11.53
C GLN A 231 18.33 -7.61 -12.64
N THR A 232 19.41 -6.88 -12.40
CA THR A 232 20.62 -6.97 -13.22
C THR A 232 21.24 -8.36 -13.05
N ALA A 233 21.81 -8.91 -14.12
CA ALA A 233 22.60 -10.12 -13.99
C ALA A 233 23.75 -9.88 -12.98
N PRO A 234 24.07 -10.85 -12.10
CA PRO A 234 25.28 -10.76 -11.29
C PRO A 234 26.48 -10.56 -12.22
N PRO A 235 27.48 -9.74 -11.84
CA PRO A 235 28.67 -9.58 -12.65
C PRO A 235 29.24 -10.97 -12.92
N GLU A 236 29.50 -11.29 -14.20
CA GLU A 236 30.17 -12.52 -14.57
C GLU A 236 31.48 -12.58 -13.77
N THR A 237 31.59 -13.56 -12.89
CA THR A 237 32.88 -13.88 -12.28
C THR A 237 33.78 -14.36 -13.41
N THR A 238 34.50 -13.42 -14.03
CA THR A 238 35.64 -13.75 -14.89
C THR A 238 36.61 -14.54 -14.04
N GLY A 239 36.55 -15.87 -14.20
CA GLY A 239 37.49 -16.78 -13.59
C GLY A 239 38.88 -16.38 -14.01
N ALA A 240 39.70 -16.02 -13.02
CA ALA A 240 41.15 -15.89 -13.16
C ALA A 240 41.78 -17.26 -13.10
#